data_d56db55c1ec6df771f78866bd1065a83
#
_entry.id   d56db55c1ec6df771f78866bd1065a83
#
_cell.length_a   1.000
_cell.length_b   1.000
_cell.length_c   1.000
_cell.angle_alpha   90.00
_cell.angle_beta   90.00
_cell.angle_gamma   90.00
#
_symmetry.space_group_name_H-M   'P 1'
#
loop_
_entity.id
_entity.type
_entity.pdbx_description
1 polymer ?
#
loop_
_entity_poly.entity_id
_entity_poly.type
_entity_poly.pdbx_seq_one_letter_code
_entity_poly.pdbx_strand_id
1 'polypeptide(L)'
;MKYQRMAPGIFLDRPNRFIAHVQIDGKEETVHVKNTGRCRELLLPGAQVMLQLSDNPNRKTAWDLISVKKEGLGWVNMDSQAPNRVVREFLEKQPGITYIRPEYRYGDSRVDFYFERLAANGKDPGGEQQTNGAPGEPRQCLMEVKGVTLERDGIAYFPDAPTERGVKHIRELQRALAEGYDSYLAFVIQMEGITEVRPNDETHPAFGQAL
;
A
#
# COMPACT_ATOMS: atom_id res chain seq x y z
N MET A 1 10.26 7.98 -3.90
CA MET A 1 10.78 6.62 -4.19
C MET A 1 11.08 6.48 -5.69
N LYS A 2 12.18 5.82 -6.07
CA LYS A 2 12.51 5.54 -7.48
C LYS A 2 13.05 4.12 -7.59
N TYR A 3 12.60 3.39 -8.60
CA TYR A 3 13.17 2.09 -8.97
C TYR A 3 14.39 2.30 -9.86
N GLN A 4 15.38 1.45 -9.72
CA GLN A 4 16.62 1.49 -10.51
C GLN A 4 16.78 0.20 -11.30
N ARG A 5 17.60 0.21 -12.36
CA ARG A 5 17.89 -0.96 -13.21
C ARG A 5 16.62 -1.68 -13.68
N MET A 6 15.71 -0.89 -14.24
CA MET A 6 14.44 -1.38 -14.77
C MET A 6 14.60 -1.93 -16.18
N ALA A 7 13.89 -3.00 -16.48
CA ALA A 7 13.77 -3.57 -17.83
C ALA A 7 12.30 -3.85 -18.15
N PRO A 8 11.88 -3.67 -19.42
CA PRO A 8 10.58 -4.09 -19.89
C PRO A 8 10.54 -5.62 -20.10
N GLY A 9 9.36 -6.20 -20.01
CA GLY A 9 9.12 -7.60 -20.31
C GLY A 9 7.67 -7.87 -20.70
N ILE A 10 7.41 -9.10 -21.11
CA ILE A 10 6.07 -9.59 -21.42
C ILE A 10 5.73 -10.71 -20.43
N PHE A 11 4.64 -10.55 -19.72
CA PHE A 11 4.16 -11.55 -18.77
C PHE A 11 3.68 -12.80 -19.52
N LEU A 12 4.09 -13.97 -19.08
CA LEU A 12 3.70 -15.27 -19.65
C LEU A 12 2.69 -15.96 -18.76
N ASP A 13 3.09 -16.31 -17.54
CA ASP A 13 2.22 -16.96 -16.57
C ASP A 13 2.68 -16.74 -15.12
N ARG A 14 1.88 -17.17 -14.14
CA ARG A 14 2.16 -17.09 -12.71
C ARG A 14 1.85 -18.43 -12.05
N PRO A 15 2.82 -19.36 -11.95
CA PRO A 15 2.60 -20.69 -11.39
C PRO A 15 2.24 -20.68 -9.90
N ASN A 16 2.67 -19.65 -9.15
CA ASN A 16 2.32 -19.46 -7.75
C ASN A 16 2.37 -17.98 -7.35
N ARG A 17 1.99 -17.66 -6.09
CA ARG A 17 1.91 -16.27 -5.62
C ARG A 17 3.24 -15.50 -5.59
N PHE A 18 4.36 -16.18 -5.66
CA PHE A 18 5.69 -15.57 -5.50
C PHE A 18 6.50 -15.53 -6.80
N ILE A 19 6.12 -16.33 -7.79
CA ILE A 19 6.88 -16.55 -9.02
C ILE A 19 6.00 -16.25 -10.23
N ALA A 20 6.59 -15.61 -11.21
CA ALA A 20 6.04 -15.47 -12.56
C ALA A 20 7.11 -15.81 -13.61
N HIS A 21 6.68 -16.21 -14.81
CA HIS A 21 7.51 -16.32 -16.00
C HIS A 21 7.26 -15.09 -16.87
N VAL A 22 8.34 -14.48 -17.34
CA VAL A 22 8.31 -13.25 -18.12
C VAL A 22 9.34 -13.36 -19.23
N GLN A 23 8.98 -12.90 -20.42
CA GLN A 23 9.95 -12.77 -21.50
C GLN A 23 10.67 -11.43 -21.40
N ILE A 24 12.01 -11.45 -21.31
CA ILE A 24 12.90 -10.29 -21.30
C ILE A 24 13.90 -10.45 -22.45
N ASP A 25 13.96 -9.49 -23.37
CA ASP A 25 14.85 -9.54 -24.53
C ASP A 25 14.78 -10.87 -25.32
N GLY A 26 13.56 -11.40 -25.46
CA GLY A 26 13.30 -12.66 -26.18
C GLY A 26 13.60 -13.94 -25.39
N LYS A 27 14.08 -13.85 -24.15
CA LYS A 27 14.36 -15.00 -23.28
C LYS A 27 13.32 -15.09 -22.17
N GLU A 28 12.93 -16.31 -21.85
CA GLU A 28 12.07 -16.58 -20.68
C GLU A 28 12.91 -16.53 -19.41
N GLU A 29 12.43 -15.73 -18.43
CA GLU A 29 13.04 -15.54 -17.14
C GLU A 29 12.04 -15.84 -16.02
N THR A 30 12.51 -16.51 -14.97
CA THR A 30 11.75 -16.70 -13.74
C THR A 30 11.95 -15.50 -12.82
N VAL A 31 10.87 -14.78 -12.51
CA VAL A 31 10.93 -13.54 -11.73
C VAL A 31 10.14 -13.65 -10.43
N HIS A 32 10.53 -12.88 -9.43
CA HIS A 32 9.82 -12.80 -8.17
C HIS A 32 8.67 -11.80 -8.25
N VAL A 33 7.50 -12.18 -7.74
CA VAL A 33 6.33 -11.31 -7.60
C VAL A 33 6.23 -10.84 -6.16
N LYS A 34 6.45 -9.55 -5.92
CA LYS A 34 6.41 -8.93 -4.58
C LYS A 34 4.99 -8.68 -4.06
N ASN A 35 3.98 -9.22 -4.69
CA ASN A 35 2.59 -9.07 -4.30
C ASN A 35 1.96 -10.44 -4.07
N THR A 36 1.46 -10.67 -2.86
CA THR A 36 0.79 -11.93 -2.50
C THR A 36 -0.68 -11.97 -2.91
N GLY A 37 -1.26 -10.84 -3.32
CA GLY A 37 -2.59 -10.72 -3.91
C GLY A 37 -2.72 -11.56 -5.19
N ARG A 38 -3.94 -11.89 -5.55
CA ARG A 38 -4.19 -12.72 -6.75
C ARG A 38 -3.89 -11.96 -8.03
N CYS A 39 -4.31 -10.69 -8.12
CA CYS A 39 -4.09 -9.77 -9.24
C CYS A 39 -4.33 -10.43 -10.61
N ARG A 40 -5.38 -11.29 -10.71
CA ARG A 40 -5.68 -12.06 -11.92
C ARG A 40 -6.14 -11.16 -13.08
N GLU A 41 -6.77 -10.06 -12.74
CA GLU A 41 -7.25 -9.03 -13.66
C GLU A 41 -6.11 -8.18 -14.27
N LEU A 42 -4.93 -8.25 -13.67
CA LEU A 42 -3.74 -7.51 -14.10
C LEU A 42 -2.74 -8.41 -14.82
N LEU A 43 -2.44 -9.57 -14.23
CA LEU A 43 -1.41 -10.50 -14.73
C LEU A 43 -2.00 -11.44 -15.79
N LEU A 44 -2.30 -10.87 -16.95
CA LEU A 44 -2.80 -11.60 -18.11
C LEU A 44 -1.65 -11.97 -19.04
N PRO A 45 -1.61 -13.20 -19.64
CA PRO A 45 -0.60 -13.55 -20.63
C PRO A 45 -0.52 -12.51 -21.76
N GLY A 46 0.70 -12.07 -22.10
CA GLY A 46 0.96 -11.01 -23.07
C GLY A 46 0.97 -9.59 -22.49
N ALA A 47 0.61 -9.38 -21.23
CA ALA A 47 0.66 -8.06 -20.61
C ALA A 47 2.10 -7.53 -20.54
N GLN A 48 2.27 -6.24 -20.84
CA GLN A 48 3.54 -5.55 -20.66
C GLN A 48 3.84 -5.38 -19.17
N VAL A 49 5.06 -5.67 -18.74
CA VAL A 49 5.51 -5.53 -17.37
C VAL A 49 6.82 -4.77 -17.27
N MET A 50 7.06 -4.14 -16.14
CA MET A 50 8.36 -3.59 -15.78
C MET A 50 8.95 -4.39 -14.62
N LEU A 51 10.24 -4.70 -14.77
CA LEU A 51 10.99 -5.53 -13.85
C LEU A 51 12.17 -4.74 -13.30
N GLN A 52 12.52 -5.00 -12.06
CA GLN A 52 13.72 -4.45 -11.44
C GLN A 52 14.75 -5.56 -11.22
N LEU A 53 15.97 -5.34 -11.69
CA LEU A 53 17.09 -6.23 -11.40
C LEU A 53 17.47 -6.08 -9.91
N SER A 54 17.57 -7.20 -9.20
CA SER A 54 17.96 -7.23 -7.79
C SER A 54 19.44 -6.86 -7.60
N ASP A 55 19.74 -6.16 -6.51
CA ASP A 55 21.13 -5.88 -6.10
C ASP A 55 21.81 -7.08 -5.43
N ASN A 56 21.03 -8.09 -5.01
CA ASN A 56 21.56 -9.28 -4.34
C ASN A 56 21.84 -10.39 -5.36
N PRO A 57 23.10 -10.67 -5.71
CA PRO A 57 23.46 -11.69 -6.68
C PRO A 57 23.19 -13.13 -6.22
N ASN A 58 22.98 -13.34 -4.90
CA ASN A 58 22.75 -14.68 -4.35
C ASN A 58 21.27 -15.11 -4.37
N ARG A 59 20.37 -14.29 -4.92
CA ARG A 59 18.95 -14.63 -5.06
C ARG A 59 18.73 -15.68 -6.16
N LYS A 60 17.75 -16.57 -5.94
CA LYS A 60 17.32 -17.55 -6.95
C LYS A 60 16.68 -16.88 -8.17
N THR A 61 16.04 -15.71 -7.97
CA THR A 61 15.43 -14.90 -9.04
C THR A 61 16.17 -13.58 -9.15
N ALA A 62 16.70 -13.26 -10.31
CA ALA A 62 17.42 -12.02 -10.55
C ALA A 62 16.50 -10.79 -10.59
N TRP A 63 15.25 -10.97 -10.99
CA TRP A 63 14.28 -9.92 -11.25
C TRP A 63 13.10 -9.92 -10.28
N ASP A 64 12.64 -8.73 -9.95
CA ASP A 64 11.37 -8.48 -9.27
C ASP A 64 10.36 -7.87 -10.27
N LEU A 65 9.14 -8.40 -10.33
CA LEU A 65 8.04 -7.78 -11.09
C LEU A 65 7.52 -6.57 -10.28
N ILE A 66 7.64 -5.38 -10.89
CA ILE A 66 7.33 -4.11 -10.23
C ILE A 66 5.99 -3.56 -10.68
N SER A 67 5.71 -3.54 -11.97
CA SER A 67 4.45 -3.01 -12.48
C SER A 67 3.97 -3.80 -13.70
N VAL A 68 2.67 -3.72 -13.93
CA VAL A 68 2.00 -4.29 -15.10
C VAL A 68 1.18 -3.20 -15.78
N LYS A 69 1.12 -3.23 -17.09
CA LYS A 69 0.30 -2.30 -17.87
C LYS A 69 -1.09 -2.89 -18.05
N LYS A 70 -2.10 -2.24 -17.49
CA LYS A 70 -3.51 -2.56 -17.69
C LYS A 70 -4.04 -1.76 -18.88
N GLU A 71 -4.73 -2.43 -19.80
CA GLU A 71 -5.37 -1.78 -20.94
C GLU A 71 -6.41 -0.76 -20.44
N GLY A 72 -6.48 0.40 -21.08
CA GLY A 72 -7.39 1.49 -20.74
C GLY A 72 -7.02 2.30 -19.49
N LEU A 73 -6.09 1.80 -18.64
CA LEU A 73 -5.71 2.48 -17.40
C LEU A 73 -4.24 2.96 -17.41
N GLY A 74 -3.33 2.16 -17.92
CA GLY A 74 -1.89 2.44 -17.85
C GLY A 74 -1.14 1.53 -16.88
N TRP A 75 -0.10 2.06 -16.21
CA TRP A 75 0.75 1.28 -15.33
C TRP A 75 0.18 1.14 -13.94
N VAL A 76 0.11 -0.09 -13.45
CA VAL A 76 -0.25 -0.44 -12.06
C VAL A 76 0.98 -0.97 -11.36
N ASN A 77 1.38 -0.34 -10.25
CA ASN A 77 2.49 -0.80 -9.43
C ASN A 77 2.07 -2.03 -8.62
N MET A 78 2.86 -3.10 -8.72
CA MET A 78 2.60 -4.38 -8.06
C MET A 78 3.46 -4.61 -6.80
N ASP A 79 4.42 -3.72 -6.50
CA ASP A 79 5.28 -3.86 -5.33
C ASP A 79 4.48 -3.56 -4.05
N SER A 80 4.14 -4.61 -3.30
CA SER A 80 3.38 -4.48 -2.04
C SER A 80 4.13 -3.75 -0.93
N GLN A 81 5.44 -3.50 -1.08
CA GLN A 81 6.23 -2.70 -0.15
C GLN A 81 6.28 -1.21 -0.54
N ALA A 82 5.87 -0.87 -1.76
CA ALA A 82 5.87 0.51 -2.23
C ALA A 82 4.95 1.44 -1.40
N PRO A 83 3.73 1.03 -1.00
CA PRO A 83 2.84 1.87 -0.22
C PRO A 83 3.48 2.42 1.05
N ASN A 84 4.10 1.57 1.86
CA ASN A 84 4.73 1.99 3.10
C ASN A 84 5.92 2.93 2.87
N ARG A 85 6.70 2.71 1.80
CA ARG A 85 7.81 3.63 1.43
C ARG A 85 7.29 4.99 1.00
N VAL A 86 6.23 5.02 0.19
CA VAL A 86 5.60 6.26 -0.28
C VAL A 86 5.02 7.06 0.90
N VAL A 87 4.31 6.38 1.81
CA VAL A 87 3.74 7.01 3.01
C VAL A 87 4.86 7.53 3.91
N ARG A 88 5.95 6.79 4.10
CA ARG A 88 7.09 7.27 4.87
C ARG A 88 7.67 8.56 4.28
N GLU A 89 7.94 8.59 2.96
CA GLU A 89 8.43 9.80 2.28
C GLU A 89 7.43 10.96 2.36
N PHE A 90 6.13 10.67 2.38
CA PHE A 90 5.09 11.65 2.59
C PHE A 90 5.15 12.23 4.01
N LEU A 91 5.18 11.38 5.04
CA LEU A 91 5.25 11.79 6.44
C LEU A 91 6.51 12.62 6.73
N GLU A 92 7.67 12.21 6.19
CA GLU A 92 8.96 12.92 6.35
C GLU A 92 8.93 14.36 5.79
N LYS A 93 8.02 14.66 4.87
CA LYS A 93 7.85 15.99 4.25
C LYS A 93 6.73 16.81 4.88
N GLN A 94 5.93 16.24 5.77
CA GLN A 94 4.83 17.00 6.38
C GLN A 94 5.36 17.95 7.47
N PRO A 95 4.94 19.22 7.44
CA PRO A 95 5.28 20.15 8.50
C PRO A 95 4.68 19.69 9.84
N GLY A 96 5.42 19.84 10.91
CA GLY A 96 4.96 19.52 12.26
C GLY A 96 5.15 18.05 12.67
N ILE A 97 5.53 17.14 11.77
CA ILE A 97 5.92 15.78 12.17
C ILE A 97 7.32 15.82 12.76
N THR A 98 7.45 15.38 14.01
CA THR A 98 8.70 15.46 14.80
C THR A 98 9.38 14.11 14.98
N TYR A 99 8.60 13.03 14.85
CA TYR A 99 9.10 11.66 15.02
C TYR A 99 8.31 10.69 14.13
N ILE A 100 9.00 9.68 13.56
CA ILE A 100 8.36 8.62 12.76
C ILE A 100 9.01 7.28 13.13
N ARG A 101 8.21 6.30 13.49
CA ARG A 101 8.63 4.92 13.76
C ARG A 101 7.81 3.95 12.94
N PRO A 102 8.40 3.29 11.93
CA PRO A 102 7.73 2.23 11.17
C PRO A 102 7.60 0.96 12.01
N GLU A 103 6.67 0.08 11.62
CA GLU A 103 6.46 -1.25 12.21
C GLU A 103 6.29 -1.18 13.75
N TYR A 104 5.49 -0.23 14.22
CA TYR A 104 5.29 0.02 15.65
C TYR A 104 4.37 -1.02 16.27
N ARG A 105 4.80 -1.59 17.42
CA ARG A 105 3.98 -2.53 18.18
C ARG A 105 2.95 -1.76 19.01
N TYR A 106 1.67 -2.02 18.73
CA TYR A 106 0.54 -1.51 19.48
C TYR A 106 -0.32 -2.70 19.94
N GLY A 107 -0.42 -2.91 21.25
CA GLY A 107 -1.07 -4.09 21.83
C GLY A 107 -0.46 -5.40 21.30
N ASP A 108 -1.32 -6.26 20.75
CA ASP A 108 -0.94 -7.55 20.17
C ASP A 108 -0.66 -7.49 18.68
N SER A 109 -0.71 -6.30 18.09
CA SER A 109 -0.51 -6.09 16.66
C SER A 109 0.67 -5.17 16.38
N ARG A 110 0.97 -5.05 15.09
CA ARG A 110 1.97 -4.14 14.57
C ARG A 110 1.31 -3.26 13.53
N VAL A 111 1.29 -1.94 13.79
CA VAL A 111 0.81 -0.93 12.86
C VAL A 111 1.95 -0.46 11.97
N ASP A 112 1.63 -0.02 10.76
CA ASP A 112 2.65 0.36 9.78
C ASP A 112 3.50 1.55 10.23
N PHE A 113 2.86 2.57 10.87
CA PHE A 113 3.56 3.72 11.42
C PHE A 113 2.98 4.20 12.75
N TYR A 114 3.87 4.53 13.67
CA TYR A 114 3.66 5.49 14.74
C TYR A 114 4.38 6.77 14.38
N PHE A 115 3.77 7.93 14.62
CA PHE A 115 4.43 9.21 14.45
C PHE A 115 3.90 10.25 15.46
N GLU A 116 4.70 11.29 15.68
CA GLU A 116 4.33 12.41 16.54
C GLU A 116 4.18 13.68 15.70
N ARG A 117 3.08 14.40 15.93
CA ARG A 117 2.73 15.61 15.20
C ARG A 117 2.44 16.75 16.17
N LEU A 118 3.12 17.87 16.01
CA LEU A 118 2.75 19.11 16.70
C LEU A 118 1.39 19.59 16.18
N ALA A 119 0.53 20.02 17.10
CA ALA A 119 -0.73 20.65 16.71
C ALA A 119 -0.43 21.88 15.84
N ALA A 120 -0.95 21.93 14.63
CA ALA A 120 -0.88 23.13 13.80
C ALA A 120 -1.70 24.24 14.48
N ASN A 121 -1.14 25.45 14.55
CA ASN A 121 -1.84 26.59 15.11
C ASN A 121 -3.20 26.78 14.42
N GLY A 122 -4.27 26.23 15.00
CA GLY A 122 -5.65 26.62 14.78
C GLY A 122 -6.45 26.01 13.65
N LYS A 123 -5.92 25.10 12.80
CA LYS A 123 -6.77 24.37 11.82
C LYS A 123 -6.22 22.98 11.58
N ASP A 124 -6.92 21.99 12.06
CA ASP A 124 -6.73 20.58 11.70
C ASP A 124 -7.42 20.34 10.35
N PRO A 125 -6.75 19.79 9.31
CA PRO A 125 -7.37 19.51 8.02
C PRO A 125 -8.45 18.42 8.06
N GLY A 126 -8.73 17.84 9.19
CA GLY A 126 -9.64 16.70 9.38
C GLY A 126 -10.92 16.95 10.19
N GLY A 127 -11.36 18.21 10.37
CA GLY A 127 -12.59 18.50 11.12
C GLY A 127 -12.43 18.44 12.65
N GLU A 128 -13.41 18.93 13.37
CA GLU A 128 -13.47 19.08 14.84
C GLU A 128 -13.30 17.75 15.58
N GLN A 129 -12.05 17.32 15.83
CA GLN A 129 -11.77 16.32 16.85
C GLN A 129 -11.29 17.02 18.11
N GLN A 130 -11.95 16.73 19.22
CA GLN A 130 -11.62 17.24 20.56
C GLN A 130 -10.14 16.96 20.86
N THR A 131 -9.36 18.01 21.02
CA THR A 131 -7.94 17.94 21.35
C THR A 131 -7.78 17.55 22.81
N ASN A 132 -7.40 16.30 23.10
CA ASN A 132 -7.10 15.84 24.47
C ASN A 132 -5.65 16.10 24.90
N GLY A 133 -4.88 16.94 24.20
CA GLY A 133 -3.49 17.28 24.52
C GLY A 133 -3.33 18.74 24.99
N ALA A 134 -2.34 19.00 25.87
CA ALA A 134 -1.98 20.35 26.26
C ALA A 134 -1.42 21.12 25.05
N PRO A 135 -1.64 22.45 24.95
CA PRO A 135 -1.08 23.25 23.85
C PRO A 135 0.45 23.12 23.79
N GLY A 136 0.97 22.69 22.63
CA GLY A 136 2.41 22.56 22.39
C GLY A 136 2.97 21.15 22.61
N GLU A 137 2.20 20.20 23.14
CA GLU A 137 2.62 18.80 23.19
C GLU A 137 2.34 18.08 21.86
N PRO A 138 3.27 17.21 21.39
CA PRO A 138 3.05 16.47 20.17
C PRO A 138 1.95 15.41 20.37
N ARG A 139 1.03 15.31 19.43
CA ARG A 139 0.00 14.28 19.38
C ARG A 139 0.60 12.97 18.89
N GLN A 140 0.28 11.89 19.57
CA GLN A 140 0.68 10.54 19.19
C GLN A 140 -0.29 10.01 18.13
N CYS A 141 0.26 9.53 17.02
CA CYS A 141 -0.51 9.13 15.85
C CYS A 141 -0.17 7.68 15.47
N LEU A 142 -1.20 6.90 15.11
CA LEU A 142 -1.05 5.57 14.53
C LEU A 142 -1.61 5.57 13.10
N MET A 143 -0.91 4.91 12.19
CA MET A 143 -1.34 4.80 10.81
C MET A 143 -1.16 3.38 10.29
N GLU A 144 -2.23 2.87 9.68
CA GLU A 144 -2.20 1.66 8.88
C GLU A 144 -2.26 2.02 7.40
N VAL A 145 -1.47 1.36 6.56
CA VAL A 145 -1.34 1.62 5.12
C VAL A 145 -1.93 0.47 4.33
N LYS A 146 -2.72 0.78 3.33
CA LYS A 146 -3.29 -0.19 2.38
C LYS A 146 -2.91 0.20 0.97
N GLY A 147 -2.15 -0.67 0.28
CA GLY A 147 -1.91 -0.54 -1.16
C GLY A 147 -3.13 -0.99 -1.94
N VAL A 148 -3.55 -0.22 -2.92
CA VAL A 148 -4.73 -0.50 -3.74
C VAL A 148 -4.33 -0.66 -5.19
N THR A 149 -4.65 -1.83 -5.75
CA THR A 149 -4.35 -2.21 -7.15
C THR A 149 -5.59 -2.66 -7.92
N LEU A 150 -6.72 -2.93 -7.23
CA LEU A 150 -7.97 -3.31 -7.88
C LEU A 150 -8.70 -2.06 -8.38
N GLU A 151 -9.02 -2.05 -9.66
CA GLU A 151 -9.74 -0.95 -10.31
C GLU A 151 -10.81 -1.50 -11.26
N ARG A 152 -11.96 -0.83 -11.30
CA ARG A 152 -13.07 -1.03 -12.24
C ARG A 152 -13.62 0.35 -12.65
N ASP A 153 -13.57 0.66 -13.93
CA ASP A 153 -14.14 1.88 -14.51
C ASP A 153 -13.68 3.20 -13.83
N GLY A 154 -12.38 3.31 -13.53
CA GLY A 154 -11.79 4.50 -12.92
C GLY A 154 -12.01 4.62 -11.40
N ILE A 155 -12.60 3.62 -10.77
CA ILE A 155 -12.82 3.54 -9.32
C ILE A 155 -11.93 2.46 -8.75
N ALA A 156 -11.16 2.81 -7.71
CA ALA A 156 -10.37 1.83 -6.98
C ALA A 156 -11.19 1.16 -5.87
N TYR A 157 -10.96 -0.13 -5.65
CA TYR A 157 -11.64 -0.92 -4.63
C TYR A 157 -10.67 -1.60 -3.68
N PHE A 158 -11.02 -1.64 -2.41
CA PHE A 158 -10.29 -2.38 -1.38
C PHE A 158 -11.27 -3.09 -0.43
N PRO A 159 -11.00 -4.35 -0.05
CA PRO A 159 -9.86 -5.21 -0.43
C PRO A 159 -10.05 -5.93 -1.78
N ASP A 160 -8.95 -6.40 -2.38
CA ASP A 160 -8.94 -7.25 -3.58
C ASP A 160 -9.30 -8.73 -3.28
N ALA A 161 -9.18 -9.13 -2.01
CA ALA A 161 -9.54 -10.45 -1.49
C ALA A 161 -10.03 -10.32 -0.04
N PRO A 162 -10.81 -11.29 0.49
CA PRO A 162 -11.23 -11.28 1.90
C PRO A 162 -10.05 -11.12 2.85
N THR A 163 -10.17 -10.18 3.82
CA THR A 163 -9.08 -9.79 4.72
C THR A 163 -9.55 -9.60 6.17
N GLU A 164 -9.61 -10.67 6.93
CA GLU A 164 -9.91 -10.60 8.38
C GLU A 164 -8.87 -9.75 9.12
N ARG A 165 -7.61 -9.84 8.68
CA ARG A 165 -6.56 -9.00 9.23
C ARG A 165 -6.80 -7.52 8.97
N GLY A 166 -7.37 -7.16 7.82
CA GLY A 166 -7.74 -5.77 7.52
C GLY A 166 -8.80 -5.23 8.47
N VAL A 167 -9.86 -6.01 8.74
CA VAL A 167 -10.91 -5.67 9.72
C VAL A 167 -10.31 -5.53 11.13
N LYS A 168 -9.45 -6.47 11.53
CA LYS A 168 -8.76 -6.41 12.83
C LYS A 168 -7.98 -5.10 12.99
N HIS A 169 -7.21 -4.68 11.97
CA HIS A 169 -6.42 -3.45 12.01
C HIS A 169 -7.31 -2.20 12.14
N ILE A 170 -8.47 -2.15 11.46
CA ILE A 170 -9.40 -1.02 11.61
C ILE A 170 -9.93 -0.95 13.06
N ARG A 171 -10.35 -2.08 13.64
CA ARG A 171 -10.82 -2.14 15.03
C ARG A 171 -9.74 -1.73 16.04
N GLU A 172 -8.48 -2.05 15.76
CA GLU A 172 -7.33 -1.61 16.58
C GLU A 172 -7.12 -0.10 16.47
N LEU A 173 -7.25 0.50 15.28
CA LEU A 173 -7.22 1.95 15.11
C LEU A 173 -8.38 2.64 15.83
N GLN A 174 -9.59 2.06 15.80
CA GLN A 174 -10.75 2.58 16.56
C GLN A 174 -10.50 2.53 18.08
N ARG A 175 -9.90 1.43 18.58
CA ARG A 175 -9.50 1.32 19.99
C ARG A 175 -8.44 2.36 20.35
N ALA A 176 -7.43 2.53 19.52
CA ALA A 176 -6.38 3.52 19.73
C ALA A 176 -6.94 4.95 19.77
N LEU A 177 -7.92 5.26 18.92
CA LEU A 177 -8.63 6.54 18.95
C LEU A 177 -9.31 6.77 20.32
N ALA A 178 -9.97 5.74 20.88
CA ALA A 178 -10.58 5.81 22.20
C ALA A 178 -9.55 5.94 23.33
N GLU A 179 -8.31 5.49 23.13
CA GLU A 179 -7.18 5.64 24.06
C GLU A 179 -6.43 6.98 23.91
N GLY A 180 -6.86 7.87 22.99
CA GLY A 180 -6.32 9.23 22.83
C GLY A 180 -5.27 9.38 21.73
N TYR A 181 -5.02 8.34 20.92
CA TYR A 181 -4.21 8.45 19.71
C TYR A 181 -5.00 9.09 18.57
N ASP A 182 -4.32 9.81 17.69
CA ASP A 182 -4.86 10.09 16.35
C ASP A 182 -4.68 8.86 15.48
N SER A 183 -5.75 8.35 14.90
CA SER A 183 -5.74 7.12 14.12
C SER A 183 -6.01 7.38 12.64
N TYR A 184 -5.17 6.84 11.76
CA TYR A 184 -5.23 7.04 10.32
C TYR A 184 -5.25 5.71 9.57
N LEU A 185 -6.09 5.64 8.54
CA LEU A 185 -6.07 4.59 7.54
C LEU A 185 -5.71 5.23 6.18
N ALA A 186 -4.53 4.92 5.66
CA ALA A 186 -4.02 5.49 4.42
C ALA A 186 -4.17 4.50 3.26
N PHE A 187 -4.97 4.85 2.25
CA PHE A 187 -5.04 4.11 0.99
C PHE A 187 -4.06 4.71 -0.01
N VAL A 188 -3.09 3.91 -0.43
CA VAL A 188 -2.11 4.28 -1.46
C VAL A 188 -2.56 3.66 -2.79
N ILE A 189 -3.08 4.49 -3.67
CA ILE A 189 -3.52 4.09 -5.00
C ILE A 189 -2.28 3.88 -5.87
N GLN A 190 -2.06 2.65 -6.31
CA GLN A 190 -0.84 2.25 -7.03
C GLN A 190 -0.97 2.38 -8.56
N MET A 191 -1.82 3.28 -9.04
CA MET A 191 -2.12 3.53 -10.44
C MET A 191 -2.59 4.97 -10.67
N GLU A 192 -2.60 5.41 -11.92
CA GLU A 192 -3.08 6.72 -12.32
C GLU A 192 -4.57 6.69 -12.71
N GLY A 193 -5.19 7.86 -12.86
CA GLY A 193 -6.54 8.01 -13.41
C GLY A 193 -7.68 7.64 -12.46
N ILE A 194 -7.39 7.36 -11.19
CA ILE A 194 -8.41 7.02 -10.18
C ILE A 194 -9.00 8.30 -9.58
N THR A 195 -10.30 8.38 -9.57
CA THR A 195 -11.06 9.53 -9.04
C THR A 195 -11.71 9.24 -7.69
N GLU A 196 -11.88 7.95 -7.35
CA GLU A 196 -12.59 7.52 -6.14
C GLU A 196 -12.04 6.19 -5.61
N VAL A 197 -12.10 6.01 -4.29
CA VAL A 197 -11.82 4.72 -3.63
C VAL A 197 -13.06 4.28 -2.87
N ARG A 198 -13.46 3.03 -3.07
CA ARG A 198 -14.62 2.43 -2.38
C ARG A 198 -14.26 1.15 -1.63
N PRO A 199 -14.97 0.85 -0.53
CA PRO A 199 -14.93 -0.49 0.03
C PRO A 199 -15.46 -1.51 -0.99
N ASN A 200 -14.81 -2.67 -1.05
CA ASN A 200 -15.24 -3.77 -1.92
C ASN A 200 -16.15 -4.71 -1.13
N ASP A 201 -17.39 -4.28 -0.91
CA ASP A 201 -18.36 -5.03 -0.12
C ASP A 201 -18.78 -6.35 -0.79
N GLU A 202 -18.65 -6.46 -2.11
CA GLU A 202 -18.84 -7.73 -2.84
C GLU A 202 -17.81 -8.78 -2.40
N THR A 203 -16.60 -8.35 -2.11
CA THR A 203 -15.49 -9.24 -1.70
C THR A 203 -15.48 -9.47 -0.19
N HIS A 204 -15.68 -8.41 0.60
CA HIS A 204 -15.62 -8.48 2.07
C HIS A 204 -16.47 -7.39 2.73
N PRO A 205 -17.79 -7.59 2.92
CA PRO A 205 -18.69 -6.60 3.52
C PRO A 205 -18.25 -6.11 4.90
N ALA A 206 -17.67 -7.02 5.71
CA ALA A 206 -17.21 -6.70 7.07
C ALA A 206 -16.09 -5.62 7.08
N PHE A 207 -15.33 -5.48 5.98
CA PHE A 207 -14.33 -4.43 5.87
C PHE A 207 -14.98 -3.05 5.69
N GLY A 208 -15.97 -2.94 4.78
CA GLY A 208 -16.73 -1.70 4.59
C GLY A 208 -17.53 -1.28 5.83
N GLN A 209 -18.08 -2.27 6.57
CA GLN A 209 -18.79 -2.00 7.84
C GLN A 209 -17.85 -1.53 8.96
N ALA A 210 -16.57 -1.88 8.91
CA ALA A 210 -15.58 -1.48 9.91
C ALA A 210 -14.99 -0.08 9.64
N LEU A 211 -15.05 0.41 8.41
CA LEU A 211 -14.67 1.76 7.99
C LEU A 211 -15.63 2.81 8.53
#